data_8d1e0e8f1eb3b79e36800299c5bed614
#
_entry.id   8d1e0e8f1eb3b79e36800299c5bed614
#
_cell.length_a   1.000
_cell.length_b   1.000
_cell.length_c   1.000
_cell.angle_alpha   90.00
_cell.angle_beta   90.00
_cell.angle_gamma   90.00
#
_symmetry.space_group_name_H-M   'P 1'
#
loop_
_entity.id
_entity.type
_entity.pdbx_description
1 polymer ?
#
loop_
_entity_poly.entity_id
_entity_poly.type
_entity_poly.pdbx_seq_one_letter_code
_entity_poly.pdbx_strand_id
1 'polypeptide(L)'
;YINDELVKVETMLIYPKIYIKRVEEITIEMLQKNKIKALILDIDNTLIDYEENMEESVKQWAKDLKGQGTKLIILSNTNKKTKVEKVAKTLEIPYIYFAKKPLKSGFKKAKEKLKEKEEHIAVVGDQIFTDIIGGNRCKMFTILVEPIKEKDFWYTAWKRPIENKIKNNFIQKQTKEKK
;
A
#
# COMPACT_ATOMS: atom_id res chain seq x y z
N TYR A 1 2.03 24.86 -22.30
CA TYR A 1 2.48 25.00 -20.87
C TYR A 1 1.46 24.38 -19.89
N ILE A 2 0.15 24.55 -20.06
CA ILE A 2 -0.89 23.99 -19.15
C ILE A 2 -0.97 22.45 -19.27
N ASN A 3 -0.78 21.90 -20.46
CA ASN A 3 -0.84 20.45 -20.69
C ASN A 3 0.32 19.69 -20.01
N ASP A 4 1.52 20.28 -19.96
CA ASP A 4 2.69 19.61 -19.39
C ASP A 4 2.62 19.51 -17.86
N GLU A 5 2.09 20.53 -17.18
CA GLU A 5 1.86 20.46 -15.73
C GLU A 5 0.75 19.47 -15.35
N LEU A 6 -0.36 19.42 -16.09
CA LEU A 6 -1.44 18.47 -15.87
C LEU A 6 -0.97 17.03 -16.08
N VAL A 7 -0.25 16.76 -17.16
CA VAL A 7 0.36 15.45 -17.43
C VAL A 7 1.33 15.06 -16.33
N LYS A 8 2.11 16.01 -15.80
CA LYS A 8 3.07 15.76 -14.70
C LYS A 8 2.36 15.44 -13.39
N VAL A 9 1.26 16.14 -13.08
CA VAL A 9 0.45 15.87 -11.87
C VAL A 9 -0.26 14.53 -11.97
N GLU A 10 -0.88 14.20 -13.10
CA GLU A 10 -1.51 12.89 -13.31
C GLU A 10 -0.49 11.76 -13.24
N THR A 11 0.68 11.96 -13.84
CA THR A 11 1.78 10.98 -13.78
C THR A 11 2.26 10.76 -12.34
N MET A 12 2.34 11.81 -11.51
CA MET A 12 2.73 11.69 -10.10
C MET A 12 1.71 10.91 -9.26
N LEU A 13 0.42 10.90 -9.63
CA LEU A 13 -0.61 10.21 -8.86
C LEU A 13 -0.62 8.70 -9.06
N ILE A 14 -0.22 8.21 -10.23
CA ILE A 14 -0.30 6.78 -10.56
C ILE A 14 0.98 6.00 -10.24
N TYR A 15 2.12 6.67 -10.03
CA TYR A 15 3.37 6.00 -9.73
C TYR A 15 3.60 5.86 -8.22
N PRO A 16 4.00 4.66 -7.75
CA PRO A 16 4.47 4.48 -6.38
C PRO A 16 5.82 5.17 -6.18
N LYS A 17 6.18 5.43 -4.92
CA LYS A 17 7.55 5.88 -4.59
C LYS A 17 8.53 4.71 -4.61
N ILE A 18 8.07 3.53 -4.18
CA ILE A 18 8.86 2.29 -4.18
C ILE A 18 7.98 1.16 -4.71
N TYR A 19 8.62 0.22 -5.41
CA TYR A 19 8.05 -1.04 -5.83
C TYR A 19 8.93 -2.18 -5.31
N ILE A 20 8.32 -3.14 -4.65
CA ILE A 20 8.95 -4.32 -4.06
C ILE A 20 8.10 -5.57 -4.32
N LYS A 21 8.68 -6.74 -4.12
CA LYS A 21 7.94 -7.99 -4.34
C LYS A 21 7.06 -8.36 -3.15
N ARG A 22 7.57 -8.18 -1.94
CA ARG A 22 6.89 -8.64 -0.71
C ARG A 22 6.95 -7.56 0.37
N VAL A 23 5.95 -7.56 1.25
CA VAL A 23 5.90 -6.60 2.37
C VAL A 23 7.09 -6.72 3.31
N GLU A 24 7.67 -7.92 3.45
CA GLU A 24 8.82 -8.19 4.31
C GLU A 24 10.10 -7.51 3.83
N GLU A 25 10.14 -7.03 2.59
CA GLU A 25 11.25 -6.21 2.07
C GLU A 25 11.22 -4.76 2.63
N ILE A 26 10.14 -4.37 3.29
CA ILE A 26 10.08 -3.08 4.00
C ILE A 26 10.88 -3.20 5.29
N THR A 27 12.10 -2.69 5.28
CA THR A 27 12.99 -2.71 6.43
C THR A 27 12.92 -1.43 7.25
N ILE A 28 13.39 -1.49 8.48
CA ILE A 28 13.49 -0.30 9.35
C ILE A 28 14.38 0.77 8.73
N GLU A 29 15.49 0.38 8.12
CA GLU A 29 16.41 1.29 7.44
C GLU A 29 15.71 2.02 6.28
N MET A 30 14.88 1.30 5.50
CA MET A 30 14.07 1.89 4.44
C MET A 30 13.10 2.92 5.01
N LEU A 31 12.41 2.60 6.11
CA LEU A 31 11.46 3.51 6.75
C LEU A 31 12.17 4.75 7.32
N GLN A 32 13.29 4.58 8.01
CA GLN A 32 14.09 5.68 8.57
C GLN A 32 14.62 6.60 7.48
N LYS A 33 15.20 6.04 6.41
CA LYS A 33 15.70 6.80 5.25
C LYS A 33 14.64 7.70 4.65
N ASN A 34 13.38 7.23 4.61
CA ASN A 34 12.25 7.96 4.06
C ASN A 34 11.44 8.73 5.13
N LYS A 35 11.91 8.78 6.39
CA LYS A 35 11.25 9.44 7.54
C LYS A 35 9.85 8.89 7.82
N ILE A 36 9.59 7.62 7.48
CA ILE A 36 8.31 6.96 7.71
C ILE A 36 8.27 6.41 9.13
N LYS A 37 7.17 6.68 9.84
CA LYS A 37 6.91 6.26 11.22
C LYS A 37 5.69 5.35 11.35
N ALA A 38 4.88 5.30 10.30
CA ALA A 38 3.65 4.51 10.31
C ALA A 38 3.32 3.95 8.92
N LEU A 39 2.68 2.77 8.91
CA LEU A 39 2.22 2.11 7.69
C LEU A 39 0.70 1.95 7.71
N ILE A 40 0.06 2.27 6.59
CA ILE A 40 -1.30 1.89 6.24
C ILE A 40 -1.18 0.69 5.31
N LEU A 41 -1.70 -0.46 5.73
CA LEU A 41 -1.55 -1.74 5.04
C LEU A 41 -2.87 -2.16 4.41
N ASP A 42 -2.87 -2.49 3.13
CA ASP A 42 -3.95 -3.26 2.52
C ASP A 42 -3.90 -4.72 2.99
N ILE A 43 -4.98 -5.48 2.81
CA ILE A 43 -5.07 -6.88 3.24
C ILE A 43 -4.94 -7.84 2.07
N ASP A 44 -5.92 -7.74 1.16
CA ASP A 44 -6.14 -8.74 0.12
C ASP A 44 -4.98 -8.75 -0.86
N ASN A 45 -4.33 -9.89 -1.00
CA ASN A 45 -3.17 -10.06 -1.86
C ASN A 45 -1.91 -9.25 -1.47
N THR A 46 -1.97 -8.56 -0.32
CA THR A 46 -0.86 -7.80 0.26
C THR A 46 -0.32 -8.48 1.53
N LEU A 47 -1.19 -8.75 2.51
CA LEU A 47 -0.85 -9.43 3.77
C LEU A 47 -1.31 -10.88 3.81
N ILE A 48 -2.38 -11.19 3.08
CA ILE A 48 -2.96 -12.54 2.98
C ILE A 48 -3.26 -12.86 1.52
N ASP A 49 -3.24 -14.15 1.20
CA ASP A 49 -3.68 -14.65 -0.10
C ASP A 49 -5.22 -14.71 -0.22
N TYR A 50 -5.73 -15.19 -1.36
CA TYR A 50 -7.18 -15.32 -1.60
C TYR A 50 -7.87 -16.37 -0.72
N GLU A 51 -7.10 -17.31 -0.16
CA GLU A 51 -7.59 -18.31 0.78
C GLU A 51 -7.55 -17.83 2.24
N GLU A 52 -7.23 -16.53 2.43
CA GLU A 52 -7.07 -15.88 3.72
C GLU A 52 -5.92 -16.41 4.57
N ASN A 53 -4.92 -17.04 3.93
CA ASN A 53 -3.71 -17.47 4.60
C ASN A 53 -2.72 -16.33 4.74
N MET A 54 -2.16 -16.18 5.94
CA MET A 54 -1.05 -15.28 6.23
C MET A 54 0.20 -16.09 6.51
N GLU A 55 1.28 -15.79 5.78
CA GLU A 55 2.56 -16.42 6.03
C GLU A 55 3.14 -16.01 7.40
N GLU A 56 3.88 -16.91 8.03
CA GLU A 56 4.50 -16.64 9.33
C GLU A 56 5.53 -15.49 9.23
N SER A 57 6.22 -15.39 8.09
CA SER A 57 7.14 -14.29 7.78
C SER A 57 6.48 -12.92 7.88
N VAL A 58 5.23 -12.78 7.40
CA VAL A 58 4.46 -11.51 7.48
C VAL A 58 4.13 -11.17 8.93
N LYS A 59 3.78 -12.17 9.76
CA LYS A 59 3.48 -11.95 11.18
C LYS A 59 4.75 -11.50 11.93
N GLN A 60 5.87 -12.19 11.68
CA GLN A 60 7.15 -11.84 12.29
C GLN A 60 7.60 -10.45 11.87
N TRP A 61 7.53 -10.12 10.58
CA TRP A 61 7.82 -8.80 10.03
C TRP A 61 7.01 -7.68 10.72
N ALA A 62 5.70 -7.86 10.85
CA ALA A 62 4.85 -6.87 11.51
C ALA A 62 5.19 -6.71 13.00
N LYS A 63 5.52 -7.81 13.68
CA LYS A 63 5.98 -7.79 15.07
C LYS A 63 7.28 -7.03 15.23
N ASP A 64 8.26 -7.27 14.35
CA ASP A 64 9.56 -6.61 14.39
C ASP A 64 9.44 -5.11 14.14
N LEU A 65 8.63 -4.69 13.15
CA LEU A 65 8.36 -3.27 12.90
C LEU A 65 7.72 -2.58 14.11
N LYS A 66 6.70 -3.22 14.72
CA LYS A 66 6.06 -2.69 15.93
C LYS A 66 7.05 -2.61 17.10
N GLY A 67 7.87 -3.63 17.28
CA GLY A 67 8.90 -3.67 18.33
C GLY A 67 9.90 -2.52 18.22
N GLN A 68 10.11 -2.00 17.03
CA GLN A 68 10.96 -0.85 16.76
C GLN A 68 10.21 0.49 16.67
N GLY A 69 8.95 0.51 17.09
CA GLY A 69 8.13 1.73 17.22
C GLY A 69 7.38 2.15 15.97
N THR A 70 7.39 1.36 14.89
CA THR A 70 6.56 1.65 13.69
C THR A 70 5.09 1.37 14.00
N LYS A 71 4.24 2.34 13.76
CA LYS A 71 2.79 2.19 13.92
C LYS A 71 2.19 1.54 12.67
N LEU A 72 1.32 0.58 12.86
CA LEU A 72 0.66 -0.14 11.76
C LEU A 72 -0.85 -0.01 11.88
N ILE A 73 -1.55 0.10 10.75
CA ILE A 73 -3.02 0.06 10.66
C ILE A 73 -3.44 -0.61 9.35
N ILE A 74 -4.50 -1.38 9.41
CA ILE A 74 -5.13 -1.96 8.22
C ILE A 74 -6.13 -0.98 7.62
N LEU A 75 -6.13 -0.86 6.29
CA LEU A 75 -7.11 -0.10 5.52
C LEU A 75 -7.59 -0.93 4.32
N SER A 76 -8.77 -1.55 4.42
CA SER A 76 -9.30 -2.45 3.40
C SER A 76 -10.61 -2.00 2.79
N ASN A 77 -10.80 -2.26 1.50
CA ASN A 77 -12.06 -2.03 0.78
C ASN A 77 -13.10 -3.12 1.00
N THR A 78 -12.71 -4.26 1.57
CA THR A 78 -13.66 -5.34 1.82
C THR A 78 -14.78 -4.91 2.78
N ASN A 79 -15.99 -5.38 2.52
CA ASN A 79 -17.13 -5.22 3.42
C ASN A 79 -17.24 -6.36 4.46
N LYS A 80 -16.39 -7.38 4.34
CA LYS A 80 -16.32 -8.52 5.26
C LYS A 80 -15.57 -8.13 6.54
N LYS A 81 -16.27 -7.55 7.50
CA LYS A 81 -15.67 -7.07 8.76
C LYS A 81 -14.92 -8.17 9.50
N THR A 82 -15.49 -9.37 9.60
CA THR A 82 -14.90 -10.53 10.28
C THR A 82 -13.53 -10.92 9.73
N LYS A 83 -13.36 -10.84 8.40
CA LYS A 83 -12.07 -11.08 7.74
C LYS A 83 -11.01 -10.07 8.21
N VAL A 84 -11.36 -8.78 8.20
CA VAL A 84 -10.44 -7.72 8.60
C VAL A 84 -10.10 -7.82 10.08
N GLU A 85 -11.09 -8.13 10.93
CA GLU A 85 -10.89 -8.36 12.37
C GLU A 85 -9.94 -9.52 12.66
N LYS A 86 -10.08 -10.64 11.93
CA LYS A 86 -9.20 -11.80 12.06
C LYS A 86 -7.74 -11.42 11.80
N VAL A 87 -7.48 -10.71 10.68
CA VAL A 87 -6.12 -10.25 10.31
C VAL A 87 -5.59 -9.25 11.32
N ALA A 88 -6.41 -8.26 11.71
CA ALA A 88 -6.05 -7.24 12.68
C ALA A 88 -5.71 -7.83 14.06
N LYS A 89 -6.49 -8.83 14.50
CA LYS A 89 -6.24 -9.57 15.75
C LYS A 89 -4.94 -10.37 15.69
N THR A 90 -4.68 -11.04 14.57
CA THR A 90 -3.45 -11.80 14.37
C THR A 90 -2.20 -10.92 14.44
N LEU A 91 -2.27 -9.70 13.87
CA LEU A 91 -1.17 -8.75 13.89
C LEU A 91 -1.18 -7.82 15.09
N GLU A 92 -2.26 -7.83 15.91
CA GLU A 92 -2.48 -6.92 17.04
C GLU A 92 -2.38 -5.44 16.64
N ILE A 93 -3.06 -5.06 15.56
CA ILE A 93 -3.07 -3.71 15.02
C ILE A 93 -4.50 -3.21 14.78
N PRO A 94 -4.73 -1.88 14.82
CA PRO A 94 -6.03 -1.29 14.49
C PRO A 94 -6.39 -1.51 13.02
N TYR A 95 -7.67 -1.36 12.69
CA TYR A 95 -8.16 -1.53 11.33
C TYR A 95 -9.28 -0.56 10.96
N ILE A 96 -9.46 -0.40 9.64
CA ILE A 96 -10.61 0.23 9.00
C ILE A 96 -11.02 -0.68 7.83
N TYR A 97 -12.25 -1.18 7.88
CA TYR A 97 -12.86 -1.93 6.78
C TYR A 97 -13.78 -1.01 5.98
N PHE A 98 -14.19 -1.45 4.78
CA PHE A 98 -15.06 -0.70 3.87
C PHE A 98 -14.57 0.73 3.64
N ALA A 99 -13.27 0.88 3.41
CA ALA A 99 -12.57 2.16 3.38
C ALA A 99 -12.86 3.00 2.13
N LYS A 100 -13.42 2.40 1.07
CA LYS A 100 -13.74 3.04 -0.22
C LYS A 100 -12.51 3.70 -0.88
N LYS A 101 -11.33 3.06 -0.79
CA LYS A 101 -10.14 3.49 -1.52
C LYS A 101 -10.45 3.56 -3.04
N PRO A 102 -10.03 4.57 -3.79
CA PRO A 102 -9.04 5.61 -3.48
C PRO A 102 -9.62 6.90 -2.87
N LEU A 103 -10.81 6.90 -2.29
CA LEU A 103 -11.36 8.08 -1.63
C LEU A 103 -10.53 8.46 -0.40
N LYS A 104 -10.30 9.78 -0.21
CA LYS A 104 -9.45 10.29 0.87
C LYS A 104 -9.97 10.01 2.29
N SER A 105 -11.27 9.75 2.45
CA SER A 105 -11.90 9.60 3.77
C SER A 105 -11.31 8.46 4.60
N GLY A 106 -11.06 7.29 3.99
CA GLY A 106 -10.45 6.14 4.67
C GLY A 106 -9.01 6.45 5.13
N PHE A 107 -8.21 7.06 4.27
CA PHE A 107 -6.82 7.46 4.58
C PHE A 107 -6.75 8.51 5.68
N LYS A 108 -7.67 9.51 5.68
CA LYS A 108 -7.77 10.50 6.75
C LYS A 108 -8.08 9.86 8.11
N LYS A 109 -9.06 8.94 8.16
CA LYS A 109 -9.38 8.19 9.39
C LYS A 109 -8.19 7.35 9.87
N ALA A 110 -7.44 6.72 8.95
CA ALA A 110 -6.24 5.96 9.29
C ALA A 110 -5.15 6.88 9.87
N LYS A 111 -4.89 8.03 9.25
CA LYS A 111 -3.98 9.06 9.76
C LYS A 111 -4.33 9.50 11.18
N GLU A 112 -5.62 9.80 11.44
CA GLU A 112 -6.12 10.21 12.75
C GLU A 112 -5.87 9.12 13.82
N LYS A 113 -6.13 7.84 13.48
CA LYS A 113 -5.85 6.71 14.39
C LYS A 113 -4.35 6.52 14.64
N LEU A 114 -3.51 6.70 13.62
CA LEU A 114 -2.06 6.61 13.73
C LEU A 114 -1.45 7.79 14.50
N LYS A 115 -2.13 8.93 14.57
CA LYS A 115 -1.63 10.19 15.16
C LYS A 115 -0.29 10.60 14.58
N GLU A 116 -0.16 10.50 13.24
CA GLU A 116 1.04 10.89 12.50
C GLU A 116 0.70 11.88 11.38
N LYS A 117 1.70 12.65 10.94
CA LYS A 117 1.56 13.51 9.76
C LYS A 117 1.62 12.66 8.50
N GLU A 118 0.94 13.09 7.42
CA GLU A 118 0.91 12.39 6.14
C GLU A 118 2.29 12.10 5.56
N GLU A 119 3.24 13.00 5.73
CA GLU A 119 4.63 12.87 5.27
C GLU A 119 5.42 11.76 5.98
N HIS A 120 4.94 11.30 7.15
CA HIS A 120 5.53 10.20 7.93
C HIS A 120 4.74 8.90 7.81
N ILE A 121 3.76 8.84 6.91
CA ILE A 121 2.94 7.65 6.69
C ILE A 121 3.24 7.07 5.31
N ALA A 122 3.45 5.76 5.23
CA ALA A 122 3.47 5.05 3.95
C ALA A 122 2.21 4.20 3.79
N VAL A 123 1.67 4.19 2.58
CA VAL A 123 0.58 3.29 2.15
C VAL A 123 1.21 2.13 1.41
N VAL A 124 0.87 0.91 1.80
CA VAL A 124 1.37 -0.34 1.23
C VAL A 124 0.21 -1.14 0.67
N GLY A 125 0.26 -1.50 -0.59
CA GLY A 125 -0.78 -2.32 -1.23
C GLY A 125 -0.37 -2.81 -2.61
N ASP A 126 -1.14 -3.73 -3.18
CA ASP A 126 -0.89 -4.38 -4.46
C ASP A 126 -1.60 -3.68 -5.64
N GLN A 127 -2.52 -2.74 -5.37
CA GLN A 127 -3.35 -2.12 -6.40
C GLN A 127 -3.02 -0.64 -6.61
N ILE A 128 -2.66 -0.29 -7.86
CA ILE A 128 -2.38 1.10 -8.24
C ILE A 128 -3.62 1.98 -8.07
N PHE A 129 -4.78 1.53 -8.55
CA PHE A 129 -6.00 2.36 -8.58
C PHE A 129 -6.61 2.64 -7.21
N THR A 130 -6.35 1.82 -6.21
CA THR A 130 -6.90 1.99 -4.86
C THR A 130 -5.87 2.52 -3.88
N ASP A 131 -4.72 1.83 -3.78
CA ASP A 131 -3.73 2.09 -2.75
C ASP A 131 -2.79 3.22 -3.14
N ILE A 132 -2.18 3.13 -4.34
CA ILE A 132 -1.18 4.10 -4.79
C ILE A 132 -1.83 5.45 -5.09
N ILE A 133 -2.89 5.46 -5.89
CA ILE A 133 -3.60 6.72 -6.19
C ILE A 133 -4.19 7.32 -4.91
N GLY A 134 -4.77 6.49 -4.04
CA GLY A 134 -5.34 6.97 -2.78
C GLY A 134 -4.29 7.59 -1.86
N GLY A 135 -3.16 6.92 -1.67
CA GLY A 135 -2.03 7.39 -0.88
C GLY A 135 -1.41 8.67 -1.46
N ASN A 136 -1.14 8.70 -2.77
CA ASN A 136 -0.58 9.88 -3.44
C ASN A 136 -1.51 11.09 -3.35
N ARG A 137 -2.83 10.90 -3.51
CA ARG A 137 -3.84 11.96 -3.32
C ARG A 137 -3.86 12.52 -1.89
N CYS A 138 -3.45 11.71 -0.91
CA CYS A 138 -3.32 12.11 0.48
C CYS A 138 -1.92 12.62 0.83
N LYS A 139 -1.01 12.76 -0.14
CA LYS A 139 0.39 13.18 0.04
C LYS A 139 1.18 12.25 0.97
N MET A 140 0.78 10.99 1.04
CA MET A 140 1.48 9.95 1.77
C MET A 140 2.54 9.28 0.88
N PHE A 141 3.54 8.68 1.48
CA PHE A 141 4.50 7.84 0.78
C PHE A 141 3.79 6.58 0.27
N THR A 142 4.13 6.05 -0.89
CA THR A 142 3.43 4.90 -1.46
C THR A 142 4.39 3.79 -1.86
N ILE A 143 4.07 2.57 -1.44
CA ILE A 143 4.83 1.36 -1.71
C ILE A 143 3.90 0.37 -2.39
N LEU A 144 4.20 0.06 -3.65
CA LEU A 144 3.51 -0.98 -4.39
C LEU A 144 4.20 -2.32 -4.12
N VAL A 145 3.41 -3.34 -3.78
CA VAL A 145 3.90 -4.72 -3.64
C VAL A 145 3.36 -5.59 -4.77
N GLU A 146 4.06 -6.69 -5.07
CA GLU A 146 3.48 -7.69 -5.96
C GLU A 146 2.35 -8.44 -5.26
N PRO A 147 1.27 -8.77 -5.98
CA PRO A 147 0.21 -9.59 -5.42
C PRO A 147 0.75 -10.99 -5.05
N ILE A 148 0.35 -11.51 -3.88
CA ILE A 148 0.81 -12.82 -3.36
C ILE A 148 0.45 -13.95 -4.32
N LYS A 149 -0.76 -13.91 -4.88
CA LYS A 149 -1.23 -14.87 -5.90
C LYS A 149 -1.93 -14.13 -7.02
N GLU A 150 -1.56 -14.42 -8.25
CA GLU A 150 -2.30 -13.94 -9.41
C GLU A 150 -3.59 -14.77 -9.56
N LYS A 151 -4.73 -14.19 -9.20
CA LYS A 151 -6.05 -14.69 -9.59
C LYS A 151 -6.73 -13.66 -10.49
N ASP A 152 -7.10 -14.10 -11.67
CA ASP A 152 -7.88 -13.30 -12.58
C ASP A 152 -9.36 -13.34 -12.18
N PHE A 153 -9.77 -12.37 -11.39
CA PHE A 153 -11.20 -12.07 -11.29
C PHE A 153 -11.60 -11.31 -12.56
N TRP A 154 -12.54 -11.85 -13.30
CA TRP A 154 -13.03 -11.27 -14.56
C TRP A 154 -13.38 -9.76 -14.46
N TYR A 155 -13.86 -9.29 -13.28
CA TYR A 155 -14.21 -7.89 -13.04
C TYR A 155 -13.01 -6.98 -12.75
N THR A 156 -11.82 -7.52 -12.50
CA THR A 156 -10.57 -6.76 -12.35
C THR A 156 -9.61 -6.95 -13.52
N ALA A 157 -9.88 -7.94 -14.37
CA ALA A 157 -9.00 -8.29 -15.49
C ALA A 157 -8.72 -7.11 -16.45
N TRP A 158 -9.69 -6.22 -16.63
CA TRP A 158 -9.53 -5.04 -17.50
C TRP A 158 -8.56 -3.98 -16.93
N LYS A 159 -8.34 -3.95 -15.62
CA LYS A 159 -7.41 -3.01 -14.97
C LYS A 159 -5.97 -3.48 -15.07
N ARG A 160 -5.73 -4.78 -15.03
CA ARG A 160 -4.39 -5.38 -15.00
C ARG A 160 -3.48 -4.97 -16.16
N PRO A 161 -3.91 -4.95 -17.41
CA PRO A 161 -3.06 -4.51 -18.50
C PRO A 161 -2.55 -3.07 -18.30
N ILE A 162 -3.40 -2.20 -17.76
CA ILE A 162 -3.07 -0.80 -17.49
C ILE A 162 -2.10 -0.72 -16.31
N GLU A 163 -2.38 -1.42 -15.21
CA GLU A 163 -1.50 -1.47 -14.04
C GLU A 163 -0.13 -2.06 -14.39
N ASN A 164 -0.08 -3.14 -15.15
CA ASN A 164 1.17 -3.74 -15.62
C ASN A 164 1.97 -2.77 -16.51
N LYS A 165 1.31 -2.02 -17.39
CA LYS A 165 1.98 -1.00 -18.20
C LYS A 165 2.58 0.11 -17.34
N ILE A 166 1.84 0.60 -16.34
CA ILE A 166 2.31 1.62 -15.39
C ILE A 166 3.51 1.09 -14.61
N LYS A 167 3.40 -0.13 -14.06
CA LYS A 167 4.46 -0.83 -13.33
C LYS A 167 5.73 -0.98 -14.17
N ASN A 168 5.61 -1.50 -15.39
CA ASN A 168 6.75 -1.68 -16.29
C ASN A 168 7.42 -0.35 -16.63
N ASN A 169 6.66 0.70 -16.90
CA ASN A 169 7.19 2.04 -17.16
C ASN A 169 7.93 2.60 -15.93
N PHE A 170 7.42 2.34 -14.72
CA PHE A 170 8.06 2.75 -13.48
C PHE A 170 9.41 2.05 -13.28
N ILE A 171 9.47 0.73 -13.46
CA ILE A 171 10.70 -0.07 -13.35
C ILE A 171 11.73 0.41 -14.36
N GLN A 172 11.34 0.65 -15.61
CA GLN A 172 12.25 1.16 -16.66
C GLN A 172 12.83 2.53 -16.32
N LYS A 173 12.03 3.44 -15.75
CA LYS A 173 12.51 4.76 -15.31
C LYS A 173 13.54 4.62 -14.18
N GLN A 174 13.27 3.81 -13.17
CA GLN A 174 14.23 3.59 -12.07
C GLN A 174 15.56 2.98 -12.56
N THR A 175 15.52 2.11 -13.57
CA THR A 175 16.72 1.50 -14.13
C THR A 175 17.56 2.52 -14.91
N LYS A 176 16.93 3.50 -15.56
CA LYS A 176 17.64 4.58 -16.29
C LYS A 176 18.27 5.63 -15.38
N GLU A 177 17.67 5.91 -14.22
CA GLU A 177 18.19 6.88 -13.24
C GLU A 177 19.37 6.33 -12.40
N LYS A 178 19.61 5.02 -12.45
CA LYS A 178 20.72 4.35 -11.75
C LYS A 178 21.97 4.15 -12.62
N LYS A 179 21.91 4.54 -13.89
CA LYS A 179 23.04 4.54 -14.84
C LYS A 179 23.57 5.95 -15.05
#